data_7d459af9b8cdfb7fcff84ef56bb8f270
#
_entry.id   7d459af9b8cdfb7fcff84ef56bb8f270
#
_cell.length_a   1.000
_cell.length_b   1.000
_cell.length_c   1.000
_cell.angle_alpha   90.00
_cell.angle_beta   90.00
_cell.angle_gamma   90.00
#
_symmetry.space_group_name_H-M   'P 1'
#
loop_
_entity.id
_entity.type
_entity.pdbx_description
1 polymer ?
#
loop_
_entity_poly.entity_id
_entity_poly.type
_entity_poly.pdbx_seq_one_letter_code
_entity_poly.pdbx_strand_id
1 'polypeptide(L)'
;MERSRGLGGRVGHIGRDHGRQRPLQHRQHHGSCPCFGSGRKRGTHRRALGRSRGGFTSKLHCLADALGRPLAFHLTVGEAADCKAYDALIAMPEQAPKALLADKGYDANAIRADLASRDIEAVIPGRSNRRVKIEHDRELYKERNQIERFFGRLKINRAIATRYDQLAESFLSMVHIANARYWLKFVHAA
;
A
#
# COMPACT_ATOMS: atom_id res chain seq x y z
N MET A 1 -12.72 32.40 -22.44
CA MET A 1 -13.28 31.04 -22.50
C MET A 1 -12.78 30.30 -21.27
N GLU A 2 -13.53 30.42 -20.18
CA GLU A 2 -13.26 29.71 -18.92
C GLU A 2 -13.69 28.26 -19.06
N ARG A 3 -12.72 27.35 -18.96
CA ARG A 3 -13.02 25.94 -18.78
C ARG A 3 -13.38 25.71 -17.32
N SER A 4 -14.68 25.66 -17.05
CA SER A 4 -15.20 25.18 -15.78
C SER A 4 -14.68 23.75 -15.52
N ARG A 5 -13.78 23.62 -14.55
CA ARG A 5 -13.32 22.33 -14.06
C ARG A 5 -14.43 21.69 -13.23
N GLY A 6 -15.30 20.93 -13.89
CA GLY A 6 -16.22 20.04 -13.22
C GLY A 6 -15.46 18.86 -12.61
N LEU A 7 -14.91 19.03 -11.42
CA LEU A 7 -14.19 18.01 -10.67
C LEU A 7 -15.18 17.07 -9.96
N GLY A 8 -15.99 16.33 -10.72
CA GLY A 8 -16.82 15.24 -10.20
C GLY A 8 -16.24 13.84 -10.42
N GLY A 9 -14.99 13.72 -10.85
CA GLY A 9 -14.37 12.42 -11.12
C GLY A 9 -13.63 11.87 -9.91
N ARG A 10 -14.04 10.70 -9.38
CA ARG A 10 -13.29 10.01 -8.32
C ARG A 10 -12.02 9.42 -8.92
N VAL A 11 -10.88 9.81 -8.35
CA VAL A 11 -9.56 9.26 -8.68
C VAL A 11 -9.13 8.36 -7.54
N GLY A 12 -8.73 7.14 -7.83
CA GLY A 12 -8.17 6.21 -6.87
C GLY A 12 -6.64 6.23 -6.91
N HIS A 13 -6.01 6.26 -5.75
CA HIS A 13 -4.57 6.20 -5.60
C HIS A 13 -4.17 4.92 -4.89
N ILE A 14 -3.29 4.13 -5.49
CA ILE A 14 -2.69 2.98 -4.82
C ILE A 14 -1.23 3.30 -4.50
N GLY A 15 -0.87 3.19 -3.23
CA GLY A 15 0.50 3.33 -2.76
C GLY A 15 0.87 2.21 -1.81
N ARG A 16 2.17 2.07 -1.57
CA ARG A 16 2.74 1.07 -0.67
C ARG A 16 3.73 1.68 0.30
N ASP A 17 3.86 1.03 1.44
CA ASP A 17 4.92 1.29 2.38
C ASP A 17 5.73 0.03 2.72
N HIS A 18 7.03 0.20 2.88
CA HIS A 18 7.96 -0.83 3.34
C HIS A 18 8.30 -0.57 4.81
N GLY A 19 7.56 -1.19 5.71
CA GLY A 19 7.93 -1.20 7.14
C GLY A 19 9.21 -2.02 7.33
N ARG A 20 10.31 -1.36 7.71
CA ARG A 20 11.54 -2.06 8.12
C ARG A 20 11.40 -2.47 9.57
N GLN A 21 11.45 -3.76 9.86
CA GLN A 21 11.78 -4.20 11.20
C GLN A 21 13.28 -3.96 11.43
N ARG A 22 13.62 -3.17 12.44
CA ARG A 22 14.99 -3.21 12.96
C ARG A 22 15.21 -4.62 13.50
N PRO A 23 16.32 -5.30 13.13
CA PRO A 23 16.69 -6.49 13.84
C PRO A 23 16.85 -6.08 15.31
N LEU A 24 16.16 -6.76 16.19
CA LEU A 24 16.47 -6.70 17.62
C LEU A 24 17.94 -7.10 17.73
N GLN A 25 18.80 -6.12 18.04
CA GLN A 25 20.17 -6.43 18.45
C GLN A 25 20.06 -7.22 19.75
N HIS A 26 20.03 -8.51 19.61
CA HIS A 26 20.27 -9.42 20.72
C HIS A 26 21.70 -9.14 21.17
N ARG A 27 21.83 -8.45 22.31
CA ARG A 27 23.04 -8.54 23.13
C ARG A 27 23.25 -10.04 23.35
N GLN A 28 24.40 -10.53 22.88
CA GLN A 28 24.81 -11.92 23.08
C GLN A 28 24.94 -12.17 24.57
N HIS A 29 23.91 -12.70 25.19
CA HIS A 29 24.05 -13.56 26.34
C HIS A 29 24.02 -14.99 25.80
N HIS A 30 25.15 -15.68 25.89
CA HIS A 30 25.26 -17.12 25.68
C HIS A 30 24.27 -17.83 26.57
N GLY A 31 23.13 -18.16 26.04
CA GLY A 31 22.11 -19.01 26.58
C GLY A 31 21.39 -19.62 25.39
N SER A 32 21.71 -20.87 25.11
CA SER A 32 21.05 -21.67 24.07
C SER A 32 19.55 -21.73 24.35
N CYS A 33 18.77 -20.99 23.63
CA CYS A 33 17.32 -21.10 23.63
C CYS A 33 16.92 -22.07 22.51
N PRO A 34 16.40 -23.27 22.81
CA PRO A 34 16.12 -24.33 21.85
C PRO A 34 14.76 -24.16 21.14
N CYS A 35 14.29 -22.95 20.91
CA CYS A 35 12.94 -22.72 20.38
C CYS A 35 12.91 -22.33 18.91
N PHE A 36 14.00 -22.39 18.18
CA PHE A 36 13.99 -22.33 16.71
C PHE A 36 14.01 -23.72 16.09
N GLY A 37 13.03 -24.55 16.49
CA GLY A 37 12.72 -25.81 15.83
C GLY A 37 12.26 -25.52 14.41
N SER A 38 13.06 -25.99 13.46
CA SER A 38 12.71 -26.25 12.07
C SER A 38 11.28 -26.81 11.99
N GLY A 39 10.39 -26.15 11.26
CA GLY A 39 9.19 -26.81 10.79
C GLY A 39 7.84 -26.25 11.19
N ARG A 40 7.58 -24.96 10.99
CA ARG A 40 6.18 -24.49 10.90
C ARG A 40 6.01 -23.46 9.80
N LYS A 41 5.76 -23.95 8.60
CA LYS A 41 5.27 -23.15 7.44
C LYS A 41 3.93 -22.44 7.71
N ARG A 42 3.25 -22.76 8.82
CA ARG A 42 1.97 -22.12 9.21
C ARG A 42 2.09 -20.72 9.84
N GLY A 43 3.28 -20.31 10.26
CA GLY A 43 3.47 -19.04 10.99
C GLY A 43 3.63 -17.80 10.10
N THR A 44 4.09 -17.94 8.86
CA THR A 44 4.38 -16.82 7.96
C THR A 44 3.13 -16.13 7.42
N HIS A 45 2.09 -16.89 7.09
CA HIS A 45 0.83 -16.32 6.58
C HIS A 45 0.09 -15.47 7.62
N ARG A 46 0.01 -15.94 8.88
CA ARG A 46 -0.59 -15.16 9.97
C ARG A 46 0.17 -13.89 10.33
N ARG A 47 1.45 -13.83 9.98
CA ARG A 47 2.32 -12.69 10.29
C ARG A 47 2.45 -11.71 9.12
N ALA A 48 2.10 -12.11 7.90
CA ALA A 48 2.37 -11.36 6.68
C ALA A 48 3.80 -10.80 6.63
N LEU A 49 4.76 -11.59 7.12
CA LEU A 49 6.18 -11.28 7.16
C LEU A 49 6.92 -12.14 6.14
N GLY A 50 7.76 -11.50 5.33
CA GLY A 50 8.57 -12.17 4.34
C GLY A 50 9.97 -11.60 4.24
N ARG A 51 10.90 -12.36 3.66
CA ARG A 51 12.29 -11.95 3.50
C ARG A 51 12.43 -10.93 2.38
N SER A 52 12.95 -9.76 2.72
CA SER A 52 13.44 -8.78 1.77
C SER A 52 14.96 -8.63 1.90
N ARG A 53 15.58 -7.83 1.02
CA ARG A 53 17.01 -7.52 1.11
C ARG A 53 17.41 -6.88 2.46
N GLY A 54 16.47 -6.26 3.16
CA GLY A 54 16.66 -5.60 4.46
C GLY A 54 16.18 -6.42 5.67
N GLY A 55 15.91 -7.72 5.51
CA GLY A 55 15.41 -8.60 6.58
C GLY A 55 13.93 -8.93 6.43
N PHE A 56 13.30 -9.34 7.53
CA PHE A 56 11.88 -9.63 7.56
C PHE A 56 11.07 -8.33 7.51
N THR A 57 10.24 -8.21 6.48
CA THR A 57 9.42 -7.02 6.24
C THR A 57 8.02 -7.39 5.78
N SER A 58 7.14 -6.41 5.80
CA SER A 58 5.83 -6.46 5.18
C SER A 58 5.65 -5.25 4.29
N LYS A 59 4.71 -5.34 3.36
CA LYS A 59 4.26 -4.21 2.57
C LYS A 59 2.83 -3.88 2.95
N LEU A 60 2.61 -2.64 3.37
CA LEU A 60 1.28 -2.09 3.55
C LEU A 60 0.87 -1.37 2.28
N HIS A 61 -0.16 -1.88 1.63
CA HIS A 61 -0.78 -1.26 0.47
C HIS A 61 -2.00 -0.46 0.91
N CYS A 62 -2.23 0.67 0.27
CA CYS A 62 -3.36 1.54 0.58
C CYS A 62 -4.02 2.00 -0.72
N LEU A 63 -5.33 1.99 -0.75
CA LEU A 63 -6.14 2.70 -1.72
C LEU A 63 -6.66 3.98 -1.06
N ALA A 64 -6.48 5.11 -1.72
CA ALA A 64 -6.95 6.41 -1.26
C ALA A 64 -7.79 7.10 -2.35
N ASP A 65 -8.62 8.06 -1.95
CA ASP A 65 -9.37 8.90 -2.87
C ASP A 65 -8.52 10.07 -3.42
N ALA A 66 -9.14 10.91 -4.25
CA ALA A 66 -8.49 12.07 -4.87
C ALA A 66 -7.94 13.10 -3.87
N LEU A 67 -8.46 13.14 -2.65
CA LEU A 67 -7.99 14.00 -1.57
C LEU A 67 -6.89 13.35 -0.73
N GLY A 68 -6.44 12.15 -1.10
CA GLY A 68 -5.46 11.37 -0.34
C GLY A 68 -6.03 10.78 0.95
N ARG A 69 -7.36 10.65 1.07
CA ARG A 69 -7.99 10.02 2.22
C ARG A 69 -8.00 8.50 2.01
N PRO A 70 -7.43 7.73 2.92
CA PRO A 70 -7.32 6.29 2.77
C PRO A 70 -8.68 5.61 2.89
N LEU A 71 -9.00 4.75 1.92
CA LEU A 71 -10.25 4.00 1.84
C LEU A 71 -10.07 2.54 2.26
N ALA A 72 -8.96 1.93 1.85
CA ALA A 72 -8.72 0.51 2.08
C ALA A 72 -7.24 0.22 2.31
N PHE A 73 -6.97 -0.84 3.08
CA PHE A 73 -5.62 -1.32 3.33
C PHE A 73 -5.52 -2.82 3.05
N HIS A 74 -4.38 -3.21 2.50
CA HIS A 74 -4.03 -4.61 2.33
C HIS A 74 -2.57 -4.85 2.72
N LEU A 75 -2.31 -5.95 3.43
CA LEU A 75 -0.98 -6.30 3.92
C LEU A 75 -0.45 -7.51 3.17
N THR A 76 0.75 -7.39 2.59
CA THR A 76 1.44 -8.51 1.95
C THR A 76 2.79 -8.76 2.60
N VAL A 77 3.33 -9.96 2.36
CA VAL A 77 4.70 -10.29 2.74
C VAL A 77 5.71 -9.43 1.94
N GLY A 78 6.87 -9.16 2.52
CA GLY A 78 7.83 -8.22 1.97
C GLY A 78 8.36 -8.55 0.56
N GLU A 79 8.47 -9.84 0.21
CA GLU A 79 8.90 -10.31 -1.11
C GLU A 79 7.78 -10.33 -2.15
N ALA A 80 6.51 -10.21 -1.75
CA ALA A 80 5.40 -10.28 -2.70
C ALA A 80 5.49 -9.16 -3.75
N ALA A 81 5.16 -9.47 -5.00
CA ALA A 81 5.02 -8.46 -6.03
C ALA A 81 3.81 -7.54 -5.72
N ASP A 82 3.95 -6.25 -5.97
CA ASP A 82 2.93 -5.26 -5.61
C ASP A 82 1.60 -5.49 -6.34
N CYS A 83 1.66 -5.96 -7.58
CA CYS A 83 0.48 -6.31 -8.37
C CYS A 83 -0.44 -7.33 -7.69
N LYS A 84 0.06 -8.16 -6.77
CA LYS A 84 -0.76 -9.12 -6.01
C LYS A 84 -1.73 -8.46 -5.02
N ALA A 85 -1.51 -7.20 -4.66
CA ALA A 85 -2.42 -6.47 -3.78
C ALA A 85 -3.57 -5.81 -4.53
N TYR A 86 -3.51 -5.76 -5.86
CA TYR A 86 -4.48 -5.06 -6.70
C TYR A 86 -5.91 -5.56 -6.50
N ASP A 87 -6.13 -6.87 -6.66
CA ASP A 87 -7.47 -7.46 -6.62
C ASP A 87 -8.16 -7.21 -5.28
N ALA A 88 -7.40 -7.36 -4.17
CA ALA A 88 -7.92 -7.10 -2.84
C ALA A 88 -8.30 -5.62 -2.63
N LEU A 89 -7.52 -4.69 -3.18
CA LEU A 89 -7.77 -3.26 -3.00
C LEU A 89 -8.90 -2.73 -3.88
N ILE A 90 -8.96 -3.17 -5.14
CA ILE A 90 -9.96 -2.66 -6.10
C ILE A 90 -11.37 -3.19 -5.80
N ALA A 91 -11.47 -4.30 -5.07
CA ALA A 91 -12.75 -4.88 -4.67
C ALA A 91 -13.38 -4.24 -3.42
N MET A 92 -12.60 -3.45 -2.64
CA MET A 92 -13.08 -2.89 -1.36
C MET A 92 -13.99 -1.66 -1.50
N PRO A 93 -13.78 -0.70 -2.42
CA PRO A 93 -14.64 0.46 -2.53
C PRO A 93 -15.99 0.10 -3.18
N GLU A 94 -17.06 0.63 -2.63
CA GLU A 94 -18.43 0.45 -3.16
C GLU A 94 -18.60 1.05 -4.56
N GLN A 95 -17.81 2.06 -4.89
CA GLN A 95 -17.90 2.75 -6.18
C GLN A 95 -16.55 2.74 -6.87
N ALA A 96 -16.54 2.33 -8.13
CA ALA A 96 -15.36 2.33 -8.97
C ALA A 96 -14.83 3.78 -9.20
N PRO A 97 -13.50 4.00 -9.12
CA PRO A 97 -12.91 5.28 -9.47
C PRO A 97 -12.97 5.47 -11.01
N LYS A 98 -12.94 6.71 -11.49
CA LYS A 98 -12.79 7.01 -12.93
C LYS A 98 -11.36 6.79 -13.42
N ALA A 99 -10.37 7.01 -12.57
CA ALA A 99 -8.98 6.80 -12.87
C ALA A 99 -8.27 6.17 -11.67
N LEU A 100 -7.31 5.30 -11.92
CA LEU A 100 -6.47 4.66 -10.91
C LEU A 100 -5.00 5.05 -11.10
N LEU A 101 -4.47 5.78 -10.13
CA LEU A 101 -3.06 6.16 -10.09
C LEU A 101 -2.29 5.15 -9.25
N ALA A 102 -1.31 4.50 -9.84
CA ALA A 102 -0.48 3.55 -9.12
C ALA A 102 0.99 3.58 -9.57
N ASP A 103 1.85 3.03 -8.74
CA ASP A 103 3.28 2.94 -9.02
C ASP A 103 3.57 1.92 -10.12
N LYS A 104 4.74 2.04 -10.77
CA LYS A 104 5.23 1.07 -11.77
C LYS A 104 5.27 -0.39 -11.29
N GLY A 105 5.22 -0.62 -9.97
CA GLY A 105 5.07 -1.94 -9.37
C GLY A 105 3.75 -2.63 -9.72
N TYR A 106 2.72 -1.85 -10.04
CA TYR A 106 1.40 -2.32 -10.48
C TYR A 106 1.26 -2.43 -12.00
N ASP A 107 2.32 -2.14 -12.77
CA ASP A 107 2.30 -2.25 -14.21
C ASP A 107 2.29 -3.72 -14.67
N ALA A 108 1.11 -4.30 -14.78
CA ALA A 108 0.84 -5.62 -15.33
C ALA A 108 -0.27 -5.53 -16.38
N ASN A 109 -0.14 -6.34 -17.45
CA ASN A 109 -1.15 -6.35 -18.52
C ASN A 109 -2.53 -6.76 -18.01
N ALA A 110 -2.58 -7.72 -17.09
CA ALA A 110 -3.83 -8.17 -16.48
C ALA A 110 -4.54 -7.03 -15.73
N ILE A 111 -3.80 -6.23 -14.95
CA ILE A 111 -4.34 -5.07 -14.23
C ILE A 111 -4.87 -4.02 -15.22
N ARG A 112 -4.14 -3.75 -16.29
CA ARG A 112 -4.61 -2.78 -17.29
C ARG A 112 -5.84 -3.26 -18.04
N ALA A 113 -5.91 -4.56 -18.34
CA ALA A 113 -7.08 -5.17 -18.98
C ALA A 113 -8.31 -5.12 -18.05
N ASP A 114 -8.13 -5.43 -16.75
CA ASP A 114 -9.21 -5.34 -15.77
C ASP A 114 -9.69 -3.90 -15.60
N LEU A 115 -8.79 -2.92 -15.48
CA LEU A 115 -9.16 -1.50 -15.41
C LEU A 115 -9.93 -1.05 -16.65
N ALA A 116 -9.48 -1.44 -17.84
CA ALA A 116 -10.15 -1.12 -19.10
C ALA A 116 -11.56 -1.76 -19.17
N SER A 117 -11.73 -3.00 -18.69
CA SER A 117 -13.03 -3.68 -18.64
C SER A 117 -14.04 -3.01 -17.70
N ARG A 118 -13.54 -2.25 -16.72
CA ARG A 118 -14.34 -1.47 -15.74
C ARG A 118 -14.50 0.00 -16.13
N ASP A 119 -14.04 0.41 -17.29
CA ASP A 119 -14.02 1.82 -17.75
C ASP A 119 -13.23 2.74 -16.78
N ILE A 120 -12.13 2.22 -16.23
CA ILE A 120 -11.22 2.94 -15.33
C ILE A 120 -9.94 3.30 -16.07
N GLU A 121 -9.60 4.59 -16.11
CA GLU A 121 -8.34 5.05 -16.68
C GLU A 121 -7.14 4.58 -15.86
N ALA A 122 -6.19 3.88 -16.50
CA ALA A 122 -4.97 3.38 -15.86
C ALA A 122 -3.83 4.39 -15.94
N VAL A 123 -3.64 5.22 -14.91
CA VAL A 123 -2.54 6.19 -14.80
C VAL A 123 -1.36 5.54 -14.07
N ILE A 124 -0.73 4.57 -14.74
CA ILE A 124 0.35 3.74 -14.21
C ILE A 124 1.56 3.85 -15.14
N PRO A 125 2.74 4.31 -14.67
CA PRO A 125 3.95 4.34 -15.50
C PRO A 125 4.36 2.94 -15.94
N GLY A 126 4.80 2.82 -17.20
CA GLY A 126 5.35 1.55 -17.71
C GLY A 126 6.65 1.18 -16.99
N ARG A 127 6.89 -0.12 -16.79
CA ARG A 127 8.17 -0.62 -16.30
C ARG A 127 9.26 -0.36 -17.33
N SER A 128 10.50 -0.11 -16.88
CA SER A 128 11.64 0.20 -17.75
C SER A 128 11.98 -0.91 -18.75
N ASN A 129 11.67 -2.18 -18.40
CA ASN A 129 11.92 -3.36 -19.23
C ASN A 129 10.79 -3.70 -20.23
N ARG A 130 9.77 -2.84 -20.36
CA ARG A 130 8.74 -3.04 -21.39
C ARG A 130 9.30 -2.78 -22.77
N ARG A 131 8.95 -3.64 -23.73
CA ARG A 131 9.28 -3.45 -25.14
C ARG A 131 8.54 -2.27 -25.75
N VAL A 132 7.27 -2.12 -25.40
CA VAL A 132 6.43 -1.00 -25.84
C VAL A 132 6.25 -0.05 -24.66
N LYS A 133 6.66 1.21 -24.84
CA LYS A 133 6.44 2.25 -23.83
C LYS A 133 4.95 2.57 -23.77
N ILE A 134 4.43 2.67 -22.56
CA ILE A 134 3.05 3.07 -22.31
C ILE A 134 3.07 4.51 -21.83
N GLU A 135 2.37 5.33 -22.56
CA GLU A 135 2.12 6.71 -22.16
C GLU A 135 1.02 6.74 -21.09
N HIS A 136 1.11 7.69 -20.19
CA HIS A 136 0.14 7.95 -19.13
C HIS A 136 0.06 9.45 -18.90
N ASP A 137 -1.03 9.94 -18.35
CA ASP A 137 -1.16 11.34 -17.99
C ASP A 137 -0.18 11.69 -16.85
N ARG A 138 0.87 12.44 -17.20
CA ARG A 138 1.92 12.84 -16.26
C ARG A 138 1.45 13.90 -15.26
N GLU A 139 0.52 14.75 -15.66
CA GLU A 139 -0.01 15.79 -14.77
C GLU A 139 -0.90 15.16 -13.72
N LEU A 140 -1.81 14.28 -14.13
CA LEU A 140 -2.64 13.53 -13.21
C LEU A 140 -1.80 12.60 -12.32
N TYR A 141 -0.73 12.00 -12.85
CA TYR A 141 0.17 11.15 -12.07
C TYR A 141 0.86 11.88 -10.92
N LYS A 142 1.09 13.19 -11.00
CA LYS A 142 1.68 13.99 -9.90
C LYS A 142 0.80 13.96 -8.64
N GLU A 143 -0.51 13.81 -8.79
CA GLU A 143 -1.44 13.73 -7.67
C GLU A 143 -1.22 12.48 -6.81
N ARG A 144 -0.52 11.45 -7.33
CA ARG A 144 -0.08 10.30 -6.55
C ARG A 144 0.72 10.70 -5.28
N ASN A 145 1.31 11.86 -5.26
CA ASN A 145 1.99 12.42 -4.08
C ASN A 145 1.08 12.51 -2.85
N GLN A 146 -0.24 12.53 -3.00
CA GLN A 146 -1.19 12.56 -1.88
C GLN A 146 -1.04 11.30 -1.01
N ILE A 147 -0.90 10.13 -1.65
CA ILE A 147 -0.74 8.88 -0.90
C ILE A 147 0.64 8.78 -0.22
N GLU A 148 1.67 9.36 -0.81
CA GLU A 148 2.99 9.43 -0.18
C GLU A 148 2.97 10.32 1.07
N ARG A 149 2.27 11.44 1.02
CA ARG A 149 2.04 12.31 2.18
C ARG A 149 1.26 11.60 3.27
N PHE A 150 0.25 10.80 2.90
CA PHE A 150 -0.48 9.97 3.86
C PHE A 150 0.45 8.99 4.57
N PHE A 151 1.25 8.21 3.83
CA PHE A 151 2.21 7.29 4.45
C PHE A 151 3.26 8.01 5.31
N GLY A 152 3.72 9.19 4.91
CA GLY A 152 4.61 10.02 5.72
C GLY A 152 3.98 10.36 7.09
N ARG A 153 2.70 10.73 7.12
CA ARG A 153 1.96 11.00 8.36
C ARG A 153 1.71 9.75 9.18
N LEU A 154 1.39 8.63 8.54
CA LEU A 154 1.16 7.35 9.21
C LEU A 154 2.42 6.88 9.95
N LYS A 155 3.59 7.08 9.36
CA LYS A 155 4.90 6.73 9.93
C LYS A 155 5.33 7.55 11.15
N ILE A 156 4.68 8.67 11.45
CA ILE A 156 4.87 9.40 12.71
C ILE A 156 4.56 8.46 13.89
N ASN A 157 3.63 7.53 13.72
CA ASN A 157 3.40 6.45 14.68
C ASN A 157 4.53 5.41 14.59
N ARG A 158 5.49 5.49 15.50
CA ARG A 158 6.67 4.60 15.52
C ARG A 158 6.30 3.12 15.54
N ALA A 159 5.22 2.75 16.20
CA ALA A 159 4.72 1.38 16.23
C ALA A 159 4.38 0.85 14.83
N ILE A 160 3.84 1.70 13.96
CA ILE A 160 3.55 1.36 12.56
C ILE A 160 4.82 1.40 11.72
N ALA A 161 5.65 2.44 11.88
CA ALA A 161 6.88 2.61 11.09
C ALA A 161 7.89 1.47 11.30
N THR A 162 7.99 0.95 12.52
CA THR A 162 8.91 -0.14 12.89
C THR A 162 8.25 -1.50 12.92
N ARG A 163 6.92 -1.54 12.91
CA ARG A 163 6.11 -2.75 12.99
C ARG A 163 6.56 -3.67 14.14
N TYR A 164 6.29 -3.26 15.38
CA TYR A 164 6.56 -4.11 16.55
C TYR A 164 5.64 -5.33 16.62
N ASP A 165 4.40 -5.22 16.09
CA ASP A 165 3.45 -6.33 16.12
C ASP A 165 3.80 -7.39 15.09
N GLN A 166 3.95 -8.61 15.58
CA GLN A 166 4.25 -9.76 14.73
C GLN A 166 3.02 -10.26 13.98
N LEU A 167 1.83 -10.19 14.58
CA LEU A 167 0.60 -10.63 13.95
C LEU A 167 0.11 -9.60 12.91
N ALA A 168 -0.29 -10.09 11.75
CA ALA A 168 -0.80 -9.27 10.67
C ALA A 168 -2.06 -8.49 11.07
N GLU A 169 -2.98 -9.18 11.77
CA GLU A 169 -4.25 -8.61 12.23
C GLU A 169 -4.05 -7.49 13.25
N SER A 170 -3.18 -7.69 14.25
CA SER A 170 -2.86 -6.67 15.26
C SER A 170 -2.23 -5.45 14.61
N PHE A 171 -1.28 -5.65 13.69
CA PHE A 171 -0.66 -4.56 12.95
C PHE A 171 -1.68 -3.79 12.10
N LEU A 172 -2.54 -4.51 11.37
CA LEU A 172 -3.57 -3.89 10.54
C LEU A 172 -4.60 -3.12 11.38
N SER A 173 -4.97 -3.66 12.56
CA SER A 173 -5.86 -2.97 13.50
C SER A 173 -5.27 -1.64 13.99
N MET A 174 -3.96 -1.59 14.29
CA MET A 174 -3.28 -0.32 14.61
C MET A 174 -3.29 0.66 13.44
N VAL A 175 -3.11 0.18 12.21
CA VAL A 175 -3.22 1.00 11.01
C VAL A 175 -4.62 1.59 10.89
N HIS A 176 -5.67 0.79 11.12
CA HIS A 176 -7.06 1.26 11.09
C HIS A 176 -7.35 2.31 12.18
N ILE A 177 -6.84 2.12 13.39
CA ILE A 177 -6.99 3.12 14.48
C ILE A 177 -6.30 4.44 14.12
N ALA A 178 -5.06 4.37 13.59
CA ALA A 178 -4.34 5.56 13.14
C ALA A 178 -5.05 6.25 11.97
N ASN A 179 -5.67 5.46 11.08
CA ASN A 179 -6.48 5.95 9.99
C ASN A 179 -7.76 6.65 10.47
N ALA A 180 -8.47 6.08 11.44
CA ALA A 180 -9.65 6.71 12.02
C ALA A 180 -9.31 8.09 12.59
N ARG A 181 -8.18 8.21 13.32
CA ARG A 181 -7.68 9.51 13.79
C ARG A 181 -7.35 10.49 12.63
N TYR A 182 -6.87 9.98 11.50
CA TYR A 182 -6.62 10.78 10.31
C TYR A 182 -7.93 11.31 9.71
N TRP A 183 -8.96 10.46 9.61
CA TRP A 183 -10.28 10.85 9.10
C TRP A 183 -11.00 11.89 9.96
N LEU A 184 -10.88 11.80 11.28
CA LEU A 184 -11.49 12.79 12.21
C LEU A 184 -11.05 14.22 11.91
N LYS A 185 -9.84 14.41 11.38
CA LYS A 185 -9.38 15.76 10.99
C LYS A 185 -10.15 16.34 9.81
N PHE A 186 -10.66 15.49 8.91
CA PHE A 186 -11.48 15.97 7.79
C PHE A 186 -12.92 16.27 8.22
N VAL A 187 -13.44 15.52 9.19
CA VAL A 187 -14.79 15.76 9.74
C VAL A 187 -14.86 17.08 10.51
N HIS A 188 -13.79 17.43 11.21
CA HIS A 188 -13.76 18.69 11.98
C HIS A 188 -13.34 19.90 11.14
N ALA A 189 -12.88 19.73 9.92
CA ALA A 189 -12.49 20.81 9.02
C ALA A 189 -13.58 21.20 8.01
N ALA A 190 -14.71 20.50 8.02
CA ALA A 190 -15.92 20.78 7.24
C ALA A 190 -16.94 21.52 8.09
#